data_eeec50f2dcee87c9c2f0341c3ccbb2cd
#
_entry.id   eeec50f2dcee87c9c2f0341c3ccbb2cd
#
_cell.length_a   1.000
_cell.length_b   1.000
_cell.length_c   1.000
_cell.angle_alpha   90.00
_cell.angle_beta   90.00
_cell.angle_gamma   90.00
#
_symmetry.space_group_name_H-M   'P 1'
#
loop_
_entity.id
_entity.type
_entity.pdbx_description
1 polymer ?
#
loop_
_entity_poly.entity_id
_entity_poly.type
_entity_poly.pdbx_seq_one_letter_code
_entity_poly.pdbx_strand_id
1 'polypeptide(L)'
;MEISVASVTISVAIAVVSWWIWRTLQWVWFKPKMLESYLRRQGLVGTPYTPLVGDLKRNFSMLAEARSKPINLTDDITPRIVPYPLQMFKTYGRTFYTWLGPIPTITIMDPEQIKEVFNKVYDFQKSHTFPLARLIAAGLVSYDGDKWAKHRRIINPAFHLEKIKNMVPAFHKSCSETVGKWDKLVSEKGSSCVVDVWPGLVSMTADVISRTAFGSSYVEGQRIFELQAEIAQLIIQAFRKAFIPGYRYLPTKGNRRMKAAAREIQVILREIVTKRLRAREAGEEPSDDLLGILL
;
A
#
# COMPACT_ATOMS: atom_id res chain seq x y z
N MET A 1 56.39 -16.22 15.08
CA MET A 1 55.46 -15.11 15.42
C MET A 1 54.05 -15.68 15.40
N GLU A 2 53.58 -16.18 16.55
CA GLU A 2 52.23 -16.76 16.66
C GLU A 2 51.22 -15.62 16.56
N ILE A 3 50.49 -15.58 15.46
CA ILE A 3 49.37 -14.64 15.31
C ILE A 3 48.31 -15.13 16.29
N SER A 4 48.10 -14.37 17.40
CA SER A 4 47.08 -14.70 18.38
C SER A 4 45.71 -14.78 17.71
N VAL A 5 44.90 -15.75 18.04
CA VAL A 5 43.52 -15.90 17.56
C VAL A 5 42.73 -14.61 17.81
N ALA A 6 43.04 -13.92 18.92
CA ALA A 6 42.44 -12.63 19.24
C ALA A 6 42.77 -11.50 18.20
N SER A 7 44.02 -11.46 17.67
CA SER A 7 44.39 -10.46 16.67
C SER A 7 43.69 -10.70 15.33
N VAL A 8 43.50 -11.95 14.94
CA VAL A 8 42.77 -12.37 13.74
C VAL A 8 41.27 -11.97 13.86
N THR A 9 40.64 -12.27 15.01
CA THR A 9 39.22 -11.92 15.24
C THR A 9 39.00 -10.42 15.23
N ILE A 10 39.89 -9.64 15.83
CA ILE A 10 39.83 -8.18 15.81
C ILE A 10 39.98 -7.64 14.37
N SER A 11 40.94 -8.15 13.61
CA SER A 11 41.14 -7.72 12.21
C SER A 11 39.94 -8.05 11.33
N VAL A 12 39.32 -9.21 11.49
CA VAL A 12 38.09 -9.58 10.78
C VAL A 12 36.93 -8.67 11.19
N ALA A 13 36.78 -8.38 12.47
CA ALA A 13 35.73 -7.47 12.96
C ALA A 13 35.88 -6.06 12.36
N ILE A 14 37.10 -5.50 12.34
CA ILE A 14 37.40 -4.22 11.73
C ILE A 14 37.08 -4.24 10.22
N ALA A 15 37.47 -5.28 9.49
CA ALA A 15 37.18 -5.40 8.07
C ALA A 15 35.67 -5.45 7.80
N VAL A 16 34.91 -6.22 8.58
CA VAL A 16 33.43 -6.29 8.47
C VAL A 16 32.79 -4.93 8.76
N VAL A 17 33.20 -4.26 9.82
CA VAL A 17 32.69 -2.92 10.18
C VAL A 17 33.02 -1.90 9.08
N SER A 18 34.28 -1.89 8.59
CA SER A 18 34.72 -0.99 7.52
C SER A 18 33.94 -1.23 6.22
N TRP A 19 33.73 -2.49 5.85
CA TRP A 19 32.90 -2.87 4.71
C TRP A 19 31.45 -2.43 4.87
N TRP A 20 30.90 -2.58 6.06
CA TRP A 20 29.51 -2.16 6.35
C TRP A 20 29.35 -0.64 6.30
N ILE A 21 30.34 0.12 6.87
CA ILE A 21 30.37 1.59 6.80
C ILE A 21 30.47 2.03 5.32
N TRP A 22 31.38 1.44 4.56
CA TRP A 22 31.55 1.74 3.14
C TRP A 22 30.26 1.49 2.34
N ARG A 23 29.63 0.34 2.55
CA ARG A 23 28.37 -0.01 1.91
C ARG A 23 27.23 0.95 2.27
N THR A 24 27.20 1.40 3.51
CA THR A 24 26.23 2.39 3.97
C THR A 24 26.48 3.75 3.34
N LEU A 25 27.73 4.21 3.26
CA LEU A 25 28.12 5.45 2.60
C LEU A 25 27.79 5.41 1.10
N GLN A 26 28.09 4.30 0.43
CA GLN A 26 27.72 4.09 -0.98
C GLN A 26 26.21 4.25 -1.17
N TRP A 27 25.40 3.66 -0.32
CA TRP A 27 23.95 3.70 -0.42
C TRP A 27 23.37 5.08 -0.05
N VAL A 28 23.91 5.73 1.00
CA VAL A 28 23.36 6.99 1.55
C VAL A 28 23.85 8.21 0.77
N TRP A 29 25.06 8.19 0.26
CA TRP A 29 25.71 9.38 -0.31
C TRP A 29 26.12 9.22 -1.76
N PHE A 30 27.05 8.28 -2.04
CA PHE A 30 27.68 8.23 -3.38
C PHE A 30 26.68 7.86 -4.48
N LYS A 31 25.90 6.81 -4.29
CA LYS A 31 24.90 6.35 -5.28
C LYS A 31 23.82 7.40 -5.57
N PRO A 32 23.16 8.03 -4.56
CA PRO A 32 22.20 9.10 -4.82
C PRO A 32 22.82 10.31 -5.53
N LYS A 33 24.02 10.74 -5.14
CA LYS A 33 24.70 11.86 -5.80
C LYS A 33 25.08 11.57 -7.26
N MET A 34 25.52 10.34 -7.53
CA MET A 34 25.77 9.89 -8.89
C MET A 34 24.47 9.89 -9.72
N LEU A 35 23.37 9.37 -9.16
CA LEU A 35 22.07 9.37 -9.82
C LEU A 35 21.53 10.80 -10.04
N GLU A 36 21.70 11.72 -9.07
CA GLU A 36 21.36 13.13 -9.24
C GLU A 36 22.09 13.73 -10.44
N SER A 37 23.42 13.53 -10.53
CA SER A 37 24.22 14.01 -11.64
C SER A 37 23.78 13.40 -12.98
N TYR A 38 23.46 12.10 -12.98
CA TYR A 38 22.99 11.41 -14.18
C TYR A 38 21.65 11.96 -14.67
N LEU A 39 20.65 12.11 -13.77
CA LEU A 39 19.32 12.63 -14.12
C LEU A 39 19.42 14.07 -14.67
N ARG A 40 20.25 14.91 -14.06
CA ARG A 40 20.49 16.29 -14.54
C ARG A 40 21.14 16.32 -15.92
N ARG A 41 22.07 15.41 -16.20
CA ARG A 41 22.68 15.27 -17.54
C ARG A 41 21.69 14.83 -18.61
N GLN A 42 20.65 14.08 -18.22
CA GLN A 42 19.56 13.70 -19.11
C GLN A 42 18.51 14.83 -19.31
N GLY A 43 18.75 16.03 -18.76
CA GLY A 43 17.85 17.17 -18.88
C GLY A 43 16.67 17.14 -17.89
N LEU A 44 16.61 16.16 -16.97
CA LEU A 44 15.57 16.12 -15.95
C LEU A 44 15.85 17.14 -14.85
N VAL A 45 14.81 17.88 -14.48
CA VAL A 45 14.83 18.85 -13.39
C VAL A 45 14.21 18.26 -12.13
N GLY A 46 14.65 18.72 -10.97
CA GLY A 46 14.09 18.22 -9.70
C GLY A 46 14.84 18.74 -8.48
N THR A 47 14.47 18.22 -7.32
CA THR A 47 15.01 18.62 -6.02
C THR A 47 16.43 18.09 -5.81
N PRO A 48 17.29 18.86 -5.10
CA PRO A 48 18.60 18.35 -4.70
C PRO A 48 18.45 17.22 -3.67
N TYR A 49 19.34 16.24 -3.73
CA TYR A 49 19.32 15.13 -2.78
C TYR A 49 19.68 15.56 -1.36
N THR A 50 18.82 15.20 -0.41
CA THR A 50 19.07 15.32 1.04
C THR A 50 19.35 13.93 1.63
N PRO A 51 20.52 13.71 2.30
CA PRO A 51 20.89 12.38 2.81
C PRO A 51 19.84 11.72 3.68
N LEU A 52 19.63 10.41 3.49
CA LEU A 52 18.70 9.52 4.20
C LEU A 52 17.22 9.86 4.00
N VAL A 53 16.84 11.11 4.16
CA VAL A 53 15.43 11.52 4.22
C VAL A 53 14.87 11.95 2.85
N GLY A 54 15.74 12.37 1.93
CA GLY A 54 15.27 12.96 0.67
C GLY A 54 14.30 14.12 0.91
N ASP A 55 13.18 14.10 0.21
CA ASP A 55 12.13 15.12 0.32
C ASP A 55 11.04 14.78 1.35
N LEU A 56 11.13 13.63 2.03
CA LEU A 56 10.09 13.15 2.95
C LEU A 56 9.75 14.15 4.05
N LYS A 57 10.78 14.76 4.67
CA LYS A 57 10.56 15.73 5.75
C LYS A 57 9.72 16.92 5.24
N ARG A 58 10.07 17.46 4.07
CA ARG A 58 9.37 18.58 3.44
C ARG A 58 7.94 18.20 3.07
N ASN A 59 7.75 17.05 2.45
CA ASN A 59 6.43 16.54 2.07
C ASN A 59 5.51 16.40 3.30
N PHE A 60 5.98 15.75 4.37
CA PHE A 60 5.19 15.59 5.59
C PHE A 60 4.92 16.92 6.31
N SER A 61 5.87 17.86 6.32
CA SER A 61 5.67 19.18 6.92
C SER A 61 4.58 19.96 6.16
N MET A 62 4.65 19.99 4.84
CA MET A 62 3.65 20.67 4.01
C MET A 62 2.27 20.02 4.13
N LEU A 63 2.20 18.70 4.21
CA LEU A 63 0.94 17.98 4.41
C LEU A 63 0.32 18.29 5.78
N ALA A 64 1.14 18.34 6.84
CA ALA A 64 0.67 18.70 8.17
C ALA A 64 0.17 20.15 8.22
N GLU A 65 0.92 21.08 7.61
CA GLU A 65 0.50 22.49 7.49
C GLU A 65 -0.81 22.63 6.70
N ALA A 66 -0.92 21.97 5.55
CA ALA A 66 -2.13 22.03 4.74
C ALA A 66 -3.35 21.49 5.48
N ARG A 67 -3.19 20.41 6.26
CA ARG A 67 -4.27 19.81 7.05
C ARG A 67 -4.69 20.62 8.27
N SER A 68 -3.81 21.46 8.81
CA SER A 68 -4.12 22.31 9.96
C SER A 68 -4.98 23.52 9.59
N LYS A 69 -5.06 23.90 8.32
CA LYS A 69 -5.84 25.03 7.83
C LYS A 69 -7.30 24.62 7.59
N PRO A 70 -8.30 25.47 7.89
CA PRO A 70 -9.67 25.20 7.50
C PRO A 70 -9.80 25.18 5.98
N ILE A 71 -10.83 24.52 5.46
CA ILE A 71 -11.16 24.44 4.04
C ILE A 71 -12.69 24.61 3.89
N ASN A 72 -13.14 25.36 2.88
CA ASN A 72 -14.53 25.42 2.52
C ASN A 72 -14.88 24.27 1.56
N LEU A 73 -16.16 23.90 1.48
CA LEU A 73 -16.62 22.81 0.60
C LEU A 73 -16.41 23.12 -0.89
N THR A 74 -16.31 24.39 -1.24
CA THR A 74 -16.10 24.87 -2.63
C THR A 74 -14.63 25.04 -3.00
N ASP A 75 -13.71 24.92 -2.04
CA ASP A 75 -12.28 25.13 -2.30
C ASP A 75 -11.68 23.94 -3.07
N ASP A 76 -10.63 24.23 -3.86
CA ASP A 76 -9.84 23.18 -4.48
C ASP A 76 -9.14 22.34 -3.39
N ILE A 77 -9.47 21.06 -3.36
CA ILE A 77 -8.92 20.10 -2.39
C ILE A 77 -7.45 19.74 -2.67
N THR A 78 -6.95 19.95 -3.88
CA THR A 78 -5.61 19.52 -4.31
C THR A 78 -4.49 20.05 -3.41
N PRO A 79 -4.46 21.36 -3.03
CA PRO A 79 -3.42 21.87 -2.13
C PRO A 79 -3.45 21.24 -0.72
N ARG A 80 -4.61 20.70 -0.31
CA ARG A 80 -4.77 20.06 1.01
C ARG A 80 -4.29 18.60 1.02
N ILE A 81 -4.47 17.89 -0.09
CA ILE A 81 -4.18 16.45 -0.19
C ILE A 81 -2.75 16.20 -0.66
N VAL A 82 -2.29 16.94 -1.67
CA VAL A 82 -0.99 16.74 -2.32
C VAL A 82 -0.20 18.05 -2.45
N PRO A 83 0.02 18.79 -1.33
CA PRO A 83 0.64 20.12 -1.39
C PRO A 83 2.05 20.09 -1.97
N TYR A 84 2.86 19.10 -1.60
CA TYR A 84 4.24 18.99 -2.06
C TYR A 84 4.34 18.63 -3.55
N PRO A 85 3.67 17.57 -4.07
CA PRO A 85 3.64 17.30 -5.51
C PRO A 85 3.12 18.49 -6.34
N LEU A 86 2.09 19.17 -5.87
CA LEU A 86 1.55 20.36 -6.53
C LEU A 86 2.58 21.49 -6.62
N GLN A 87 3.33 21.74 -5.54
CA GLN A 87 4.42 22.73 -5.56
C GLN A 87 5.52 22.33 -6.55
N MET A 88 5.90 21.05 -6.56
CA MET A 88 6.93 20.56 -7.50
C MET A 88 6.47 20.71 -8.95
N PHE A 89 5.21 20.39 -9.24
CA PHE A 89 4.61 20.60 -10.56
C PHE A 89 4.67 22.08 -11.00
N LYS A 90 4.31 23.01 -10.11
CA LYS A 90 4.38 24.45 -10.37
C LYS A 90 5.81 24.94 -10.59
N THR A 91 6.79 24.32 -9.93
CA THR A 91 8.21 24.72 -9.99
C THR A 91 8.95 24.13 -11.19
N TYR A 92 8.72 22.85 -11.49
CA TYR A 92 9.51 22.08 -12.45
C TYR A 92 8.74 21.65 -13.71
N GLY A 93 7.40 21.81 -13.73
CA GLY A 93 6.56 21.42 -14.85
C GLY A 93 6.05 19.97 -14.75
N ARG A 94 5.72 19.36 -15.90
CA ARG A 94 5.01 18.07 -15.97
C ARG A 94 5.87 16.84 -15.72
N THR A 95 7.16 16.95 -15.85
CA THR A 95 8.11 15.84 -15.63
C THR A 95 9.27 16.34 -14.78
N PHE A 96 9.41 15.76 -13.60
CA PHE A 96 10.42 16.14 -12.62
C PHE A 96 10.80 14.95 -11.75
N TYR A 97 11.95 15.05 -11.06
CA TYR A 97 12.31 14.07 -10.07
C TYR A 97 12.33 14.63 -8.64
N THR A 98 12.02 13.78 -7.69
CA THR A 98 12.07 14.01 -6.24
C THR A 98 12.76 12.84 -5.56
N TRP A 99 13.02 12.95 -4.26
CA TRP A 99 13.75 11.92 -3.51
C TRP A 99 12.89 11.27 -2.45
N LEU A 100 12.64 9.97 -2.60
CA LEU A 100 12.00 9.13 -1.59
C LEU A 100 13.10 8.45 -0.76
N GLY A 101 13.58 9.12 0.30
CA GLY A 101 14.82 8.72 0.95
C GLY A 101 15.99 8.82 -0.03
N PRO A 102 16.83 7.78 -0.18
CA PRO A 102 17.95 7.76 -1.13
C PRO A 102 17.55 7.36 -2.56
N ILE A 103 16.25 7.19 -2.83
CA ILE A 103 15.76 6.70 -4.11
C ILE A 103 15.15 7.84 -4.89
N PRO A 104 15.66 8.15 -6.10
CA PRO A 104 15.05 9.13 -6.98
C PRO A 104 13.73 8.58 -7.52
N THR A 105 12.71 9.42 -7.52
CA THR A 105 11.39 9.12 -8.04
C THR A 105 11.03 10.13 -9.10
N ILE A 106 10.82 9.68 -10.34
CA ILE A 106 10.42 10.54 -11.46
C ILE A 106 8.90 10.59 -11.47
N THR A 107 8.34 11.81 -11.42
CA THR A 107 6.93 12.07 -11.61
C THR A 107 6.69 12.45 -13.06
N ILE A 108 5.79 11.75 -13.72
CA ILE A 108 5.40 11.96 -15.12
C ILE A 108 3.92 12.31 -15.15
N MET A 109 3.56 13.46 -15.73
CA MET A 109 2.18 13.93 -15.90
C MET A 109 1.80 14.10 -17.38
N ASP A 110 2.71 13.76 -18.28
CA ASP A 110 2.47 13.79 -19.71
C ASP A 110 1.73 12.51 -20.13
N PRO A 111 0.54 12.59 -20.76
CA PRO A 111 -0.27 11.42 -21.11
C PRO A 111 0.42 10.46 -22.10
N GLU A 112 1.23 10.96 -23.00
CA GLU A 112 1.92 10.14 -24.01
C GLU A 112 3.04 9.33 -23.34
N GLN A 113 3.83 9.97 -22.48
CA GLN A 113 4.86 9.30 -21.67
C GLN A 113 4.24 8.26 -20.73
N ILE A 114 3.09 8.58 -20.09
CA ILE A 114 2.36 7.64 -19.24
C ILE A 114 1.92 6.42 -20.05
N LYS A 115 1.37 6.62 -21.25
CA LYS A 115 0.97 5.54 -22.16
C LYS A 115 2.17 4.67 -22.54
N GLU A 116 3.32 5.27 -22.82
CA GLU A 116 4.55 4.52 -23.14
C GLU A 116 5.00 3.66 -21.97
N VAL A 117 5.01 4.21 -20.74
CA VAL A 117 5.36 3.46 -19.52
C VAL A 117 4.43 2.28 -19.32
N PHE A 118 3.11 2.46 -19.45
CA PHE A 118 2.14 1.37 -19.29
C PHE A 118 2.20 0.30 -20.39
N ASN A 119 2.65 0.65 -21.59
CA ASN A 119 2.84 -0.32 -22.65
C ASN A 119 4.09 -1.19 -22.47
N LYS A 120 5.09 -0.69 -21.73
CA LYS A 120 6.37 -1.36 -21.48
C LYS A 120 6.41 -2.01 -20.09
N VAL A 121 5.41 -2.86 -19.77
CA VAL A 121 5.23 -3.47 -18.42
C VAL A 121 6.41 -4.32 -17.95
N TYR A 122 7.24 -4.83 -18.86
CA TYR A 122 8.42 -5.62 -18.49
C TYR A 122 9.62 -4.73 -18.13
N ASP A 123 9.70 -3.52 -18.71
CA ASP A 123 10.76 -2.54 -18.43
C ASP A 123 10.42 -1.72 -17.17
N PHE A 124 9.15 -1.33 -17.02
CA PHE A 124 8.65 -0.53 -15.91
C PHE A 124 7.84 -1.40 -14.93
N GLN A 125 8.56 -2.03 -14.01
CA GLN A 125 7.95 -2.88 -12.98
C GLN A 125 7.50 -2.07 -11.76
N LYS A 126 6.63 -2.66 -10.95
CA LYS A 126 6.15 -2.04 -9.71
C LYS A 126 7.28 -1.83 -8.73
N SER A 127 7.26 -0.70 -8.02
CA SER A 127 8.28 -0.40 -7.02
C SER A 127 8.14 -1.31 -5.81
N HIS A 128 9.19 -2.07 -5.51
CA HIS A 128 9.32 -2.86 -4.28
C HIS A 128 10.07 -2.13 -3.16
N THR A 129 10.13 -0.80 -3.26
CA THR A 129 10.88 0.07 -2.35
C THR A 129 10.46 -0.09 -0.89
N PHE A 130 9.21 -0.48 -0.65
CA PHE A 130 8.66 -0.60 0.68
C PHE A 130 8.26 -2.04 1.02
N PRO A 131 9.19 -2.87 1.53
CA PRO A 131 8.96 -4.30 1.76
C PRO A 131 7.81 -4.63 2.73
N LEU A 132 7.50 -3.71 3.67
CA LEU A 132 6.39 -3.88 4.61
C LEU A 132 5.02 -3.78 3.95
N ALA A 133 4.91 -3.13 2.79
CA ALA A 133 3.66 -3.07 2.03
C ALA A 133 3.17 -4.46 1.60
N ARG A 134 4.06 -5.44 1.44
CA ARG A 134 3.69 -6.84 1.16
C ARG A 134 2.88 -7.50 2.28
N LEU A 135 2.92 -6.97 3.50
CA LEU A 135 2.10 -7.46 4.61
C LEU A 135 0.61 -7.13 4.44
N ILE A 136 0.29 -6.04 3.70
CA ILE A 136 -1.10 -5.67 3.37
C ILE A 136 -1.53 -6.26 2.03
N ALA A 137 -0.67 -6.16 1.03
CA ALA A 137 -1.01 -6.40 -0.36
C ALA A 137 -0.07 -7.43 -0.98
N ALA A 138 -0.15 -8.69 -0.52
CA ALA A 138 0.41 -9.81 -1.22
C ALA A 138 -0.53 -10.23 -2.37
N GLY A 139 0.04 -10.71 -3.48
CA GLY A 139 -0.76 -11.17 -4.62
C GLY A 139 -0.67 -10.24 -5.83
N LEU A 140 -1.75 -10.08 -6.57
CA LEU A 140 -1.79 -9.38 -7.88
C LEU A 140 -1.24 -7.95 -7.83
N VAL A 141 -1.48 -7.24 -6.72
CA VAL A 141 -0.98 -5.87 -6.51
C VAL A 141 0.56 -5.82 -6.44
N SER A 142 1.19 -6.87 -5.92
CA SER A 142 2.65 -6.93 -5.67
C SER A 142 3.42 -7.82 -6.65
N TYR A 143 2.73 -8.54 -7.54
CA TYR A 143 3.39 -9.39 -8.55
C TYR A 143 3.69 -8.60 -9.81
N ASP A 144 4.78 -8.97 -10.49
CA ASP A 144 5.23 -8.40 -11.76
C ASP A 144 5.44 -9.49 -12.81
N GLY A 145 5.60 -9.08 -14.06
CA GLY A 145 5.95 -9.93 -15.19
C GLY A 145 5.01 -11.12 -15.36
N ASP A 146 5.59 -12.28 -15.67
CA ASP A 146 4.84 -13.51 -15.98
C ASP A 146 4.01 -14.02 -14.80
N LYS A 147 4.49 -13.80 -13.55
CA LYS A 147 3.73 -14.17 -12.37
C LYS A 147 2.45 -13.34 -12.26
N TRP A 148 2.53 -12.04 -12.50
CA TRP A 148 1.36 -11.18 -12.56
C TRP A 148 0.41 -11.57 -13.68
N ALA A 149 0.95 -11.80 -14.89
CA ALA A 149 0.17 -12.17 -16.06
C ALA A 149 -0.59 -13.49 -15.86
N LYS A 150 0.06 -14.50 -15.26
CA LYS A 150 -0.57 -15.78 -14.90
C LYS A 150 -1.74 -15.57 -13.94
N HIS A 151 -1.52 -14.88 -12.82
CA HIS A 151 -2.58 -14.66 -11.83
C HIS A 151 -3.70 -13.78 -12.37
N ARG A 152 -3.37 -12.75 -13.18
CA ARG A 152 -4.37 -11.90 -13.83
C ARG A 152 -5.30 -12.69 -14.76
N ARG A 153 -4.72 -13.62 -15.54
CA ARG A 153 -5.50 -14.50 -16.43
C ARG A 153 -6.46 -15.41 -15.67
N ILE A 154 -6.05 -15.93 -14.52
CA ILE A 154 -6.90 -16.77 -13.67
C ILE A 154 -8.07 -15.96 -13.09
N ILE A 155 -7.83 -14.71 -12.69
CA ILE A 155 -8.84 -13.89 -12.00
C ILE A 155 -9.79 -13.19 -12.97
N ASN A 156 -9.34 -12.83 -14.19
CA ASN A 156 -10.14 -12.06 -15.14
C ASN A 156 -11.55 -12.62 -15.44
N PRO A 157 -11.77 -13.95 -15.58
CA PRO A 157 -13.09 -14.49 -15.85
C PRO A 157 -14.15 -14.11 -14.80
N ALA A 158 -13.74 -13.95 -13.53
CA ALA A 158 -14.66 -13.56 -12.45
C ALA A 158 -15.16 -12.10 -12.59
N PHE A 159 -14.52 -11.28 -13.43
CA PHE A 159 -14.88 -9.89 -13.69
C PHE A 159 -15.53 -9.66 -15.04
N HIS A 160 -16.03 -10.71 -15.70
CA HIS A 160 -16.87 -10.56 -16.89
C HIS A 160 -18.22 -9.95 -16.50
N LEU A 161 -18.81 -9.19 -17.43
CA LEU A 161 -20.02 -8.39 -17.22
C LEU A 161 -21.16 -9.19 -16.59
N GLU A 162 -21.38 -10.43 -17.07
CA GLU A 162 -22.41 -11.33 -16.51
C GLU A 162 -22.18 -11.63 -15.03
N LYS A 163 -20.94 -11.94 -14.64
CA LYS A 163 -20.60 -12.23 -13.26
C LYS A 163 -20.73 -10.98 -12.37
N ILE A 164 -20.35 -9.80 -12.89
CA ILE A 164 -20.54 -8.52 -12.18
C ILE A 164 -22.02 -8.21 -11.96
N LYS A 165 -22.87 -8.46 -12.96
CA LYS A 165 -24.33 -8.30 -12.82
C LYS A 165 -24.90 -9.20 -11.71
N ASN A 166 -24.41 -10.43 -11.57
CA ASN A 166 -24.83 -11.34 -10.51
C ASN A 166 -24.44 -10.86 -9.09
N MET A 167 -23.49 -9.93 -8.97
CA MET A 167 -23.10 -9.32 -7.70
C MET A 167 -24.05 -8.19 -7.24
N VAL A 168 -24.88 -7.62 -8.14
CA VAL A 168 -25.79 -6.50 -7.82
C VAL A 168 -26.70 -6.76 -6.61
N PRO A 169 -27.30 -7.95 -6.40
CA PRO A 169 -28.10 -8.23 -5.22
C PRO A 169 -27.33 -8.07 -3.90
N ALA A 170 -26.03 -8.41 -3.88
CA ALA A 170 -25.20 -8.24 -2.69
C ALA A 170 -24.99 -6.73 -2.39
N PHE A 171 -24.79 -5.90 -3.41
CA PHE A 171 -24.72 -4.45 -3.26
C PHE A 171 -26.04 -3.89 -2.69
N HIS A 172 -27.16 -4.26 -3.30
CA HIS A 172 -28.47 -3.79 -2.86
C HIS A 172 -28.72 -4.15 -1.39
N LYS A 173 -28.42 -5.39 -0.98
CA LYS A 173 -28.58 -5.84 0.41
C LYS A 173 -27.75 -5.01 1.38
N SER A 174 -26.45 -4.82 1.11
CA SER A 174 -25.55 -4.06 1.99
C SER A 174 -25.93 -2.57 2.07
N CYS A 175 -26.37 -1.98 0.95
CA CYS A 175 -26.86 -0.61 0.94
C CYS A 175 -28.15 -0.46 1.76
N SER A 176 -29.13 -1.36 1.56
CA SER A 176 -30.40 -1.32 2.28
C SER A 176 -30.21 -1.52 3.79
N GLU A 177 -29.31 -2.41 4.20
CA GLU A 177 -28.97 -2.60 5.62
C GLU A 177 -28.35 -1.33 6.24
N THR A 178 -27.52 -0.61 5.47
CA THR A 178 -26.87 0.64 5.93
C THR A 178 -27.88 1.76 6.04
N VAL A 179 -28.76 1.96 5.05
CA VAL A 179 -29.82 2.94 5.06
C VAL A 179 -30.78 2.66 6.22
N GLY A 180 -31.20 1.39 6.43
CA GLY A 180 -32.06 1.02 7.54
C GLY A 180 -31.45 1.30 8.92
N LYS A 181 -30.12 1.21 9.08
CA LYS A 181 -29.46 1.65 10.31
C LYS A 181 -29.57 3.17 10.52
N TRP A 182 -29.40 3.95 9.45
CA TRP A 182 -29.51 5.38 9.52
C TRP A 182 -30.97 5.84 9.76
N ASP A 183 -31.97 5.19 9.15
CA ASP A 183 -33.38 5.44 9.40
C ASP A 183 -33.74 5.20 10.87
N LYS A 184 -33.23 4.12 11.49
CA LYS A 184 -33.40 3.87 12.91
C LYS A 184 -32.81 4.98 13.77
N LEU A 185 -31.57 5.42 13.46
CA LEU A 185 -30.93 6.52 14.19
C LEU A 185 -31.73 7.83 14.11
N VAL A 186 -32.31 8.14 12.94
CA VAL A 186 -33.18 9.33 12.75
C VAL A 186 -34.45 9.18 13.55
N SER A 187 -35.11 8.01 13.49
CA SER A 187 -36.35 7.73 14.20
C SER A 187 -36.20 7.80 15.73
N GLU A 188 -35.08 7.33 16.27
CA GLU A 188 -34.78 7.36 17.71
C GLU A 188 -34.46 8.79 18.22
N LYS A 189 -33.96 9.68 17.35
CA LYS A 189 -33.61 11.06 17.71
C LYS A 189 -34.67 12.11 17.34
N GLY A 190 -35.81 11.67 16.83
CA GLY A 190 -36.90 12.55 16.37
C GLY A 190 -36.95 12.63 14.85
N SER A 191 -37.13 13.82 14.27
CA SER A 191 -37.31 14.00 12.82
C SER A 191 -36.02 14.22 12.03
N SER A 192 -34.89 14.53 12.72
CA SER A 192 -33.58 14.78 12.07
C SER A 192 -32.41 14.55 13.04
N CYS A 193 -31.28 14.10 12.52
CA CYS A 193 -30.03 14.02 13.28
C CYS A 193 -28.80 14.17 12.37
N VAL A 194 -27.67 14.59 12.97
CA VAL A 194 -26.38 14.60 12.30
C VAL A 194 -25.77 13.20 12.39
N VAL A 195 -25.41 12.61 11.26
CA VAL A 195 -24.79 11.29 11.15
C VAL A 195 -23.41 11.42 10.55
N ASP A 196 -22.40 10.84 11.21
CA ASP A 196 -21.11 10.59 10.57
C ASP A 196 -21.28 9.39 9.61
N VAL A 197 -21.29 9.71 8.31
CA VAL A 197 -21.51 8.70 7.26
C VAL A 197 -20.29 7.81 7.00
N TRP A 198 -19.08 8.27 7.38
CA TRP A 198 -17.84 7.58 7.02
C TRP A 198 -17.75 6.15 7.57
N PRO A 199 -17.99 5.87 8.86
CA PRO A 199 -17.98 4.51 9.39
C PRO A 199 -19.01 3.60 8.72
N GLY A 200 -20.21 4.15 8.42
CA GLY A 200 -21.26 3.43 7.72
C GLY A 200 -20.85 3.03 6.30
N LEU A 201 -20.28 3.96 5.53
CA LEU A 201 -19.81 3.69 4.17
C LEU A 201 -18.64 2.69 4.13
N VAL A 202 -17.70 2.80 5.06
CA VAL A 202 -16.58 1.83 5.19
C VAL A 202 -17.12 0.43 5.48
N SER A 203 -18.05 0.30 6.44
CA SER A 203 -18.67 -0.99 6.78
C SER A 203 -19.47 -1.56 5.60
N MET A 204 -20.27 -0.72 4.92
CA MET A 204 -21.05 -1.11 3.74
C MET A 204 -20.18 -1.65 2.62
N THR A 205 -19.11 -0.92 2.26
CA THR A 205 -18.20 -1.35 1.18
C THR A 205 -17.45 -2.63 1.55
N ALA A 206 -17.07 -2.79 2.80
CA ALA A 206 -16.45 -4.03 3.30
C ALA A 206 -17.43 -5.21 3.30
N ASP A 207 -18.72 -4.99 3.61
CA ASP A 207 -19.76 -6.02 3.52
C ASP A 207 -20.03 -6.44 2.07
N VAL A 208 -20.10 -5.47 1.15
CA VAL A 208 -20.24 -5.75 -0.29
C VAL A 208 -19.10 -6.66 -0.77
N ILE A 209 -17.85 -6.33 -0.48
CA ILE A 209 -16.72 -7.15 -0.94
C ILE A 209 -16.69 -8.52 -0.25
N SER A 210 -17.11 -8.63 1.01
CA SER A 210 -17.21 -9.91 1.71
C SER A 210 -18.22 -10.84 1.03
N ARG A 211 -19.41 -10.33 0.69
CA ARG A 211 -20.46 -11.09 0.00
C ARG A 211 -20.08 -11.46 -1.42
N THR A 212 -19.48 -10.55 -2.18
CA THR A 212 -19.13 -10.76 -3.59
C THR A 212 -17.87 -11.60 -3.78
N ALA A 213 -16.89 -11.48 -2.87
CA ALA A 213 -15.65 -12.22 -2.98
C ALA A 213 -15.67 -13.58 -2.28
N PHE A 214 -16.35 -13.68 -1.14
CA PHE A 214 -16.31 -14.87 -0.29
C PHE A 214 -17.68 -15.50 -0.04
N GLY A 215 -18.76 -14.91 -0.57
CA GLY A 215 -20.13 -15.37 -0.30
C GLY A 215 -20.56 -15.27 1.18
N SER A 216 -19.75 -14.61 2.01
CA SER A 216 -19.98 -14.49 3.45
C SER A 216 -20.40 -13.07 3.84
N SER A 217 -21.04 -12.92 5.02
CA SER A 217 -21.35 -11.60 5.56
C SER A 217 -20.09 -10.87 6.06
N TYR A 218 -20.18 -9.53 6.19
CA TYR A 218 -19.14 -8.70 6.77
C TYR A 218 -18.65 -9.20 8.13
N VAL A 219 -19.56 -9.81 8.94
CA VAL A 219 -19.21 -10.29 10.28
C VAL A 219 -18.07 -11.31 10.25
N GLU A 220 -18.06 -12.23 9.26
CA GLU A 220 -16.96 -13.21 9.11
C GLU A 220 -15.67 -12.55 8.62
N GLY A 221 -15.77 -11.53 7.73
CA GLY A 221 -14.63 -10.80 7.17
C GLY A 221 -14.17 -9.59 7.99
N GLN A 222 -14.96 -9.11 8.95
CA GLN A 222 -14.70 -7.87 9.68
C GLN A 222 -13.30 -7.81 10.28
N ARG A 223 -12.89 -8.90 10.91
CA ARG A 223 -11.57 -8.98 11.54
C ARG A 223 -10.41 -8.79 10.57
N ILE A 224 -10.57 -9.25 9.33
CA ILE A 224 -9.56 -9.05 8.27
C ILE A 224 -9.41 -7.56 7.96
N PHE A 225 -10.53 -6.82 7.80
CA PHE A 225 -10.50 -5.40 7.49
C PHE A 225 -9.93 -4.56 8.64
N GLU A 226 -10.28 -4.89 9.89
CA GLU A 226 -9.71 -4.25 11.07
C GLU A 226 -8.19 -4.43 11.13
N LEU A 227 -7.70 -5.65 10.93
CA LEU A 227 -6.28 -5.95 10.90
C LEU A 227 -5.56 -5.27 9.74
N GLN A 228 -6.17 -5.20 8.56
CA GLN A 228 -5.61 -4.48 7.41
C GLN A 228 -5.52 -2.98 7.69
N ALA A 229 -6.54 -2.37 8.28
CA ALA A 229 -6.52 -0.97 8.68
C ALA A 229 -5.43 -0.68 9.72
N GLU A 230 -5.28 -1.57 10.71
CA GLU A 230 -4.22 -1.47 11.72
C GLU A 230 -2.81 -1.56 11.07
N ILE A 231 -2.59 -2.54 10.19
CA ILE A 231 -1.31 -2.68 9.47
C ILE A 231 -1.04 -1.43 8.64
N ALA A 232 -2.05 -0.88 7.94
CA ALA A 232 -1.90 0.34 7.14
C ALA A 232 -1.44 1.53 7.98
N GLN A 233 -2.04 1.73 9.15
CA GLN A 233 -1.64 2.79 10.08
C GLN A 233 -0.21 2.60 10.59
N LEU A 234 0.16 1.37 10.97
CA LEU A 234 1.51 1.05 11.42
C LEU A 234 2.56 1.25 10.30
N ILE A 235 2.21 0.95 9.05
CA ILE A 235 3.06 1.22 7.89
C ILE A 235 3.25 2.72 7.70
N ILE A 236 2.20 3.54 7.77
CA ILE A 236 2.30 5.00 7.66
C ILE A 236 3.23 5.56 8.75
N GLN A 237 3.11 5.07 9.99
CA GLN A 237 4.00 5.47 11.08
C GLN A 237 5.46 5.02 10.86
N ALA A 238 5.66 3.82 10.31
CA ALA A 238 6.97 3.27 10.02
C ALA A 238 7.62 3.88 8.77
N PHE A 239 6.85 4.53 7.89
CA PHE A 239 7.31 4.99 6.59
C PHE A 239 8.54 5.89 6.65
N ARG A 240 8.60 6.81 7.64
CA ARG A 240 9.76 7.69 7.85
C ARG A 240 11.04 6.92 8.21
N LYS A 241 10.90 5.75 8.86
CA LYS A 241 12.00 4.91 9.33
C LYS A 241 12.37 3.80 8.34
N ALA A 242 11.52 3.58 7.33
CA ALA A 242 11.69 2.48 6.38
C ALA A 242 12.98 2.56 5.56
N PHE A 243 13.49 3.77 5.37
CA PHE A 243 14.75 4.04 4.66
C PHE A 243 15.99 3.93 5.55
N ILE A 244 15.84 3.66 6.85
CA ILE A 244 16.98 3.36 7.73
C ILE A 244 17.41 1.92 7.45
N PRO A 245 18.68 1.68 7.07
CA PRO A 245 19.16 0.33 6.81
C PRO A 245 18.92 -0.60 8.00
N GLY A 246 18.36 -1.76 7.74
CA GLY A 246 18.09 -2.76 8.78
C GLY A 246 16.84 -2.52 9.64
N TYR A 247 16.18 -1.35 9.57
CA TYR A 247 14.99 -1.06 10.38
C TYR A 247 13.90 -2.14 10.31
N ARG A 248 13.66 -2.70 9.12
CA ARG A 248 12.65 -3.77 8.92
C ARG A 248 12.90 -5.05 9.71
N TYR A 249 14.16 -5.29 10.10
CA TYR A 249 14.56 -6.48 10.88
C TYR A 249 14.51 -6.24 12.38
N LEU A 250 14.47 -4.96 12.81
CA LEU A 250 14.42 -4.63 14.22
C LEU A 250 13.10 -5.12 14.83
N PRO A 251 13.13 -5.79 15.98
CA PRO A 251 11.95 -6.31 16.65
C PRO A 251 11.22 -5.20 17.44
N THR A 252 10.92 -4.07 16.79
CA THR A 252 10.13 -3.00 17.39
C THR A 252 8.70 -3.47 17.66
N LYS A 253 7.99 -2.81 18.61
CA LYS A 253 6.58 -3.11 18.89
C LYS A 253 5.74 -3.05 17.61
N GLY A 254 5.92 -2.02 16.78
CA GLY A 254 5.20 -1.89 15.49
C GLY A 254 5.51 -3.02 14.51
N ASN A 255 6.79 -3.36 14.29
CA ASN A 255 7.18 -4.43 13.37
C ASN A 255 6.66 -5.80 13.83
N ARG A 256 6.69 -6.08 15.14
CA ARG A 256 6.12 -7.31 15.71
C ARG A 256 4.60 -7.36 15.52
N ARG A 257 3.92 -6.26 15.80
CA ARG A 257 2.46 -6.17 15.66
C ARG A 257 2.01 -6.33 14.20
N MET A 258 2.66 -5.66 13.25
CA MET A 258 2.37 -5.84 11.81
C MET A 258 2.51 -7.30 11.36
N LYS A 259 3.59 -7.97 11.78
CA LYS A 259 3.80 -9.39 11.44
C LYS A 259 2.78 -10.31 12.11
N ALA A 260 2.36 -10.01 13.34
CA ALA A 260 1.33 -10.78 14.04
C ALA A 260 -0.03 -10.61 13.35
N ALA A 261 -0.44 -9.38 13.06
CA ALA A 261 -1.68 -9.09 12.34
C ALA A 261 -1.71 -9.72 10.94
N ALA A 262 -0.61 -9.67 10.18
CA ALA A 262 -0.52 -10.32 8.89
C ALA A 262 -0.65 -11.85 8.97
N ARG A 263 -0.11 -12.49 10.01
CA ARG A 263 -0.28 -13.93 10.26
C ARG A 263 -1.73 -14.27 10.63
N GLU A 264 -2.35 -13.45 11.48
CA GLU A 264 -3.77 -13.62 11.88
C GLU A 264 -4.68 -13.56 10.63
N ILE A 265 -4.47 -12.58 9.73
CA ILE A 265 -5.19 -12.50 8.46
C ILE A 265 -5.01 -13.79 7.63
N GLN A 266 -3.78 -14.30 7.53
CA GLN A 266 -3.52 -15.53 6.78
C GLN A 266 -4.22 -16.76 7.38
N VAL A 267 -4.33 -16.84 8.69
CA VAL A 267 -5.07 -17.92 9.36
C VAL A 267 -6.55 -17.84 9.01
N ILE A 268 -7.17 -16.67 9.18
CA ILE A 268 -8.59 -16.45 8.86
C ILE A 268 -8.88 -16.77 7.40
N LEU A 269 -8.05 -16.28 6.46
CA LEU A 269 -8.23 -16.56 5.04
C LEU A 269 -8.10 -18.07 4.72
N ARG A 270 -7.18 -18.77 5.35
CA ARG A 270 -7.07 -20.24 5.17
C ARG A 270 -8.29 -20.98 5.72
N GLU A 271 -8.83 -20.54 6.83
CA GLU A 271 -10.05 -21.11 7.40
C GLU A 271 -11.24 -20.93 6.46
N ILE A 272 -11.43 -19.73 5.88
CA ILE A 272 -12.46 -19.44 4.88
C ILE A 272 -12.32 -20.37 3.67
N VAL A 273 -11.10 -20.47 3.10
CA VAL A 273 -10.84 -21.34 1.96
C VAL A 273 -11.08 -22.81 2.29
N THR A 274 -10.60 -23.28 3.45
CA THR A 274 -10.78 -24.68 3.89
C THR A 274 -12.24 -25.02 4.12
N LYS A 275 -13.00 -24.10 4.74
CA LYS A 275 -14.45 -24.25 4.93
C LYS A 275 -15.17 -24.43 3.58
N ARG A 276 -14.81 -23.62 2.59
CA ARG A 276 -15.39 -23.67 1.25
C ARG A 276 -15.01 -24.96 0.49
N LEU A 277 -13.77 -25.40 0.59
CA LEU A 277 -13.34 -26.67 -0.02
C LEU A 277 -14.11 -27.87 0.55
N ARG A 278 -14.28 -27.93 1.88
CA ARG A 278 -15.05 -28.98 2.55
C ARG A 278 -16.53 -28.97 2.12
N ALA A 279 -17.15 -27.80 2.01
CA ALA A 279 -18.51 -27.66 1.54
C ALA A 279 -18.68 -28.22 0.11
N ARG A 280 -17.73 -27.93 -0.77
CA ARG A 280 -17.69 -28.46 -2.14
C ARG A 280 -17.48 -30.00 -2.16
N GLU A 281 -16.59 -30.52 -1.31
CA GLU A 281 -16.39 -31.97 -1.16
C GLU A 281 -17.66 -32.67 -0.61
N ALA A 282 -18.45 -31.97 0.19
CA ALA A 282 -19.74 -32.47 0.70
C ALA A 282 -20.89 -32.39 -0.35
N GLY A 283 -20.63 -31.91 -1.57
CA GLY A 283 -21.61 -31.85 -2.64
C GLY A 283 -22.44 -30.57 -2.68
N GLU A 284 -22.05 -29.51 -1.96
CA GLU A 284 -22.71 -28.20 -2.09
C GLU A 284 -22.43 -27.61 -3.48
N GLU A 285 -23.45 -26.96 -4.07
CA GLU A 285 -23.31 -26.32 -5.37
C GLU A 285 -22.25 -25.20 -5.36
N PRO A 286 -21.47 -25.02 -6.45
CA PRO A 286 -20.52 -23.95 -6.55
C PRO A 286 -21.22 -22.58 -6.42
N SER A 287 -20.72 -21.75 -5.52
CA SER A 287 -21.22 -20.38 -5.36
C SER A 287 -20.71 -19.50 -6.52
N ASP A 288 -21.54 -18.55 -6.96
CA ASP A 288 -21.21 -17.57 -8.01
C ASP A 288 -20.33 -16.42 -7.50
N ASP A 289 -19.81 -16.49 -6.25
CA ASP A 289 -18.85 -15.53 -5.72
C ASP A 289 -17.44 -15.75 -6.30
N LEU A 290 -16.55 -14.76 -6.09
CA LEU A 290 -15.18 -14.81 -6.62
C LEU A 290 -14.42 -16.06 -6.15
N LEU A 291 -14.56 -16.45 -4.87
CA LEU A 291 -13.87 -17.62 -4.32
C LEU A 291 -14.39 -18.91 -4.94
N GLY A 292 -15.72 -19.03 -5.13
CA GLY A 292 -16.34 -20.19 -5.80
C GLY A 292 -15.91 -20.35 -7.26
N ILE A 293 -15.67 -19.23 -7.96
CA ILE A 293 -15.15 -19.25 -9.36
C ILE A 293 -13.69 -19.68 -9.41
N LEU A 294 -12.89 -19.38 -8.37
CA LEU A 294 -11.45 -19.67 -8.34
C LEU A 294 -11.11 -21.07 -7.80
N LEU A 295 -12.01 -21.71 -7.08
CA LEU A 295 -11.91 -23.10 -6.59
C LEU A 295 -12.48 -24.10 -7.57
#